data_c4b9e8da1de336d2b5f2cbc117411922
#
_entry.id   c4b9e8da1de336d2b5f2cbc117411922
#
_cell.length_a   1.000
_cell.length_b   1.000
_cell.length_c   1.000
_cell.angle_alpha   90.00
_cell.angle_beta   90.00
_cell.angle_gamma   90.00
#
_symmetry.space_group_name_H-M   'P 1'
#
loop_
_entity.id
_entity.type
_entity.pdbx_description
1 polymer ?
#
loop_
_entity_poly.entity_id
_entity_poly.type
_entity_poly.pdbx_seq_one_letter_code
_entity_poly.pdbx_strand_id
1 'polypeptide(L)'
;MNTLTIDIRKAEPRDAAEIADVHLQAWRGAYSGIIPHKALNAMLGRRGGDWWANAIRRAATVLVIEIGGKLAGYATIGRNRARELAQQGEIYELYMRPEYQGI
;
A
#
# COMPACT_ATOMS: atom_id res chain seq x y z
N MET A 1 8.03 -27.22 11.80
CA MET A 1 7.11 -26.11 12.07
C MET A 1 7.45 -24.93 11.17
N ASN A 2 6.53 -24.46 10.39
CA ASN A 2 6.77 -23.34 9.48
C ASN A 2 6.54 -22.04 10.23
N THR A 3 7.60 -21.27 10.40
CA THR A 3 7.49 -19.92 10.95
C THR A 3 7.41 -18.95 9.80
N LEU A 4 6.33 -18.16 9.76
CA LEU A 4 6.21 -17.09 8.78
C LEU A 4 7.11 -15.93 9.18
N THR A 5 7.94 -15.50 8.25
CA THR A 5 8.80 -14.35 8.44
C THR A 5 8.08 -13.11 7.93
N ILE A 6 8.03 -12.08 8.75
CA ILE A 6 7.46 -10.79 8.37
C ILE A 6 8.61 -9.79 8.28
N ASP A 7 8.78 -9.22 7.09
CA ASP A 7 9.81 -8.21 6.82
C ASP A 7 9.17 -6.92 6.36
N ILE A 8 9.69 -5.81 6.84
CA ILE A 8 9.27 -4.48 6.41
C ILE A 8 10.49 -3.76 5.89
N ARG A 9 10.41 -3.26 4.67
CA ARG A 9 11.52 -2.55 4.03
C ARG A 9 11.02 -1.39 3.17
N LYS A 10 11.92 -0.50 2.82
CA LYS A 10 11.58 0.56 1.87
C LYS A 10 11.26 -0.05 0.50
N ALA A 11 10.25 0.52 -0.15
CA ALA A 11 9.91 0.15 -1.51
C ALA A 11 11.00 0.61 -2.49
N GLU A 12 11.22 -0.21 -3.49
CA GLU A 12 12.08 0.12 -4.63
C GLU A 12 11.20 0.27 -5.88
N PRO A 13 11.67 0.97 -6.93
CA PRO A 13 10.86 1.12 -8.15
C PRO A 13 10.38 -0.21 -8.75
N ARG A 14 11.15 -1.29 -8.61
CA ARG A 14 10.75 -2.62 -9.06
C ARG A 14 9.50 -3.16 -8.34
N ASP A 15 9.17 -2.61 -7.17
CA ASP A 15 8.00 -3.04 -6.40
C ASP A 15 6.71 -2.36 -6.89
N ALA A 16 6.81 -1.37 -7.75
CA ALA A 16 5.68 -0.51 -8.12
C ALA A 16 4.48 -1.28 -8.67
N ALA A 17 4.72 -2.26 -9.53
CA ALA A 17 3.64 -3.05 -10.13
C ALA A 17 2.90 -3.87 -9.07
N GLU A 18 3.61 -4.49 -8.14
CA GLU A 18 2.99 -5.26 -7.07
C GLU A 18 2.27 -4.38 -6.06
N ILE A 19 2.82 -3.20 -5.74
CA ILE A 19 2.15 -2.23 -4.87
C ILE A 19 0.84 -1.76 -5.52
N ALA A 20 0.86 -1.47 -6.81
CA ALA A 20 -0.35 -1.10 -7.55
C ALA A 20 -1.40 -2.21 -7.48
N ASP A 21 -0.97 -3.46 -7.56
CA ASP A 21 -1.87 -4.60 -7.47
C ASP A 21 -2.49 -4.73 -6.07
N VAL A 22 -1.69 -4.53 -5.00
CA VAL A 22 -2.21 -4.50 -3.63
C VAL A 22 -3.26 -3.41 -3.47
N HIS A 23 -2.95 -2.20 -3.95
CA HIS A 23 -3.87 -1.07 -3.90
C HIS A 23 -5.19 -1.40 -4.58
N LEU A 24 -5.11 -1.95 -5.78
CA LEU A 24 -6.29 -2.31 -6.57
C LEU A 24 -7.13 -3.37 -5.86
N GLN A 25 -6.51 -4.43 -5.36
CA GLN A 25 -7.23 -5.51 -4.67
C GLN A 25 -7.87 -5.03 -3.37
N ALA A 26 -7.14 -4.24 -2.58
CA ALA A 26 -7.63 -3.73 -1.32
C ALA A 26 -8.84 -2.79 -1.52
N TRP A 27 -8.76 -1.90 -2.50
CA TRP A 27 -9.85 -0.97 -2.80
C TRP A 27 -11.05 -1.68 -3.38
N ARG A 28 -10.85 -2.64 -4.28
CA ARG A 28 -11.97 -3.45 -4.80
C ARG A 28 -12.64 -4.25 -3.70
N GLY A 29 -11.87 -4.85 -2.80
CA GLY A 29 -12.42 -5.57 -1.67
C GLY A 29 -13.25 -4.69 -0.74
N ALA A 30 -12.78 -3.47 -0.49
CA ALA A 30 -13.44 -2.54 0.43
C ALA A 30 -14.66 -1.84 -0.19
N TYR A 31 -14.59 -1.50 -1.47
CA TYR A 31 -15.56 -0.56 -2.07
C TYR A 31 -16.43 -1.13 -3.18
N SER A 32 -16.23 -2.37 -3.60
CA SER A 32 -17.16 -3.03 -4.54
C SER A 32 -18.55 -3.11 -3.93
N GLY A 33 -19.54 -2.68 -4.68
CA GLY A 33 -20.92 -2.60 -4.19
C GLY A 33 -21.26 -1.31 -3.46
N ILE A 34 -20.26 -0.51 -3.10
CA ILE A 34 -20.45 0.81 -2.47
C ILE A 34 -20.21 1.92 -3.50
N ILE A 35 -19.09 1.83 -4.23
CA ILE A 35 -18.78 2.77 -5.31
C ILE A 35 -19.15 2.11 -6.63
N PRO A 36 -19.87 2.83 -7.53
CA PRO A 36 -20.21 2.28 -8.85
C PRO A 36 -18.97 1.77 -9.57
N HIS A 37 -19.10 0.61 -10.21
CA HIS A 37 -17.99 -0.11 -10.85
C HIS A 37 -17.17 0.79 -11.79
N LYS A 38 -17.83 1.58 -12.63
CA LYS A 38 -17.15 2.46 -13.58
C LYS A 38 -16.33 3.53 -12.87
N ALA A 39 -16.89 4.13 -11.81
CA ALA A 39 -16.20 5.15 -11.03
C ALA A 39 -14.99 4.53 -10.28
N LEU A 40 -15.17 3.36 -9.69
CA LEU A 40 -14.12 2.65 -8.98
C LEU A 40 -12.95 2.32 -9.91
N ASN A 41 -13.23 1.79 -11.11
CA ASN A 41 -12.20 1.49 -12.09
C ASN A 41 -11.43 2.74 -12.53
N ALA A 42 -12.13 3.87 -12.70
CA ALA A 42 -11.47 5.14 -13.07
C ALA A 42 -10.53 5.60 -11.94
N MET A 43 -10.95 5.49 -10.69
CA MET A 43 -10.12 5.87 -9.54
C MET A 43 -8.89 4.98 -9.44
N LEU A 44 -9.05 3.67 -9.59
CA LEU A 44 -7.95 2.71 -9.50
C LEU A 44 -6.93 2.90 -10.63
N GLY A 45 -7.40 3.25 -11.82
CA GLY A 45 -6.53 3.48 -12.97
C GLY A 45 -5.57 4.66 -12.79
N ARG A 46 -5.89 5.61 -11.92
CA ARG A 46 -5.03 6.77 -11.65
C ARG A 46 -3.79 6.43 -10.85
N ARG A 47 -3.79 5.33 -10.12
CA ARG A 47 -2.66 4.91 -9.28
C ARG A 47 -2.12 3.55 -9.70
N GLY A 48 -1.81 3.45 -10.99
CA GLY A 48 -1.17 2.24 -11.52
C GLY A 48 0.32 2.19 -11.25
N GLY A 49 1.01 1.22 -11.87
CA GLY A 49 2.43 0.98 -11.63
C GLY A 49 3.31 2.21 -11.87
N ASP A 50 3.03 2.98 -12.92
CA ASP A 50 3.81 4.18 -13.24
C ASP A 50 3.66 5.26 -12.16
N TRP A 51 2.47 5.43 -11.65
CA TRP A 51 2.23 6.37 -10.56
C TRP A 51 3.02 5.98 -9.32
N TRP A 52 3.02 4.70 -8.97
CA TRP A 52 3.76 4.20 -7.81
C TRP A 52 5.27 4.31 -8.02
N ALA A 53 5.76 3.98 -9.21
CA ALA A 53 7.18 4.12 -9.51
C ALA A 53 7.64 5.56 -9.36
N ASN A 54 6.86 6.52 -9.86
CA ASN A 54 7.15 7.94 -9.70
C ASN A 54 7.12 8.39 -8.25
N ALA A 55 6.12 7.93 -7.47
CA ALA A 55 6.03 8.25 -6.06
C ALA A 55 7.26 7.78 -5.29
N ILE A 56 7.72 6.57 -5.57
CA ILE A 56 8.92 6.00 -4.94
C ILE A 56 10.16 6.81 -5.30
N ARG A 57 10.30 7.19 -6.58
CA ARG A 57 11.45 8.00 -7.05
C ARG A 57 11.47 9.39 -6.46
N ARG A 58 10.30 9.97 -6.16
CA ARG A 58 10.19 11.32 -5.60
C ARG A 58 10.39 11.37 -4.09
N ALA A 59 10.98 10.35 -3.51
CA ALA A 59 11.27 10.25 -2.09
C ALA A 59 10.02 10.20 -1.18
N ALA A 60 8.87 9.87 -1.73
CA ALA A 60 7.74 9.48 -0.90
C ALA A 60 8.15 8.23 -0.11
N THR A 61 7.90 8.22 1.19
CA THR A 61 8.25 7.05 1.99
C THR A 61 7.18 6.00 1.84
N VAL A 62 7.50 4.98 1.05
CA VAL A 62 6.66 3.82 0.85
C VAL A 62 7.39 2.61 1.41
N LEU A 63 6.73 1.90 2.31
CA LEU A 63 7.24 0.65 2.88
C LEU A 63 6.47 -0.51 2.29
N VAL A 64 7.16 -1.60 2.00
CA VAL A 64 6.52 -2.84 1.63
C VAL A 64 6.60 -3.83 2.78
N ILE A 65 5.55 -4.63 2.91
CA ILE A 65 5.43 -5.64 3.94
C ILE A 65 5.47 -6.99 3.23
N GLU A 66 6.48 -7.78 3.54
CA GLU A 66 6.64 -9.11 2.97
C GLU A 66 6.33 -10.16 4.02
N ILE A 67 5.57 -11.17 3.63
CA ILE A 67 5.24 -12.31 4.50
C ILE A 67 5.65 -13.57 3.75
N GLY A 68 6.59 -14.32 4.33
CA GLY A 68 7.11 -15.51 3.67
C GLY A 68 7.78 -15.21 2.34
N GLY A 69 8.42 -14.05 2.21
CA GLY A 69 9.09 -13.63 0.99
C GLY A 69 8.20 -13.07 -0.10
N LYS A 70 6.89 -12.94 0.15
CA LYS A 70 5.93 -12.40 -0.81
C LYS A 70 5.43 -11.03 -0.37
N LEU A 71 5.29 -10.11 -1.31
CA LEU A 71 4.78 -8.78 -1.02
C LEU A 71 3.28 -8.89 -0.66
N ALA A 72 2.99 -8.67 0.62
CA ALA A 72 1.65 -8.84 1.18
C ALA A 72 0.90 -7.51 1.32
N GLY A 73 1.63 -6.40 1.43
CA GLY A 73 1.01 -5.11 1.62
C GLY A 73 2.01 -3.97 1.52
N TYR A 74 1.50 -2.76 1.73
CA TYR A 74 2.34 -1.58 1.75
C TYR A 74 1.80 -0.55 2.74
N ALA A 75 2.68 0.36 3.14
CA ALA A 75 2.31 1.52 3.93
C ALA A 75 2.95 2.78 3.33
N THR A 76 2.23 3.88 3.36
CA THR A 76 2.82 5.17 3.04
C THR A 76 2.95 5.96 4.33
N ILE A 77 4.13 6.55 4.52
CA ILE A 77 4.47 7.28 5.74
C ILE A 77 4.89 8.68 5.35
N GLY A 78 4.51 9.64 6.16
CA GLY A 78 4.90 11.01 5.95
C GLY A 78 5.01 11.77 7.25
N ARG A 79 5.19 13.07 7.11
CA ARG A 79 5.29 13.96 8.25
C ARG A 79 3.95 13.97 9.00
N ASN A 80 4.03 13.96 10.32
CA ASN A 80 2.84 14.06 11.14
C ASN A 80 2.10 15.37 10.86
N ARG A 81 0.83 15.28 10.47
CA ARG A 81 -0.02 16.41 10.13
C ARG A 81 -0.76 16.96 11.36
N ALA A 82 -0.80 16.20 12.44
CA ALA A 82 -1.46 16.62 13.68
C ALA A 82 -0.45 17.32 14.59
N ARG A 83 -0.56 18.64 14.69
CA ARG A 83 0.40 19.47 15.45
C ARG A 83 0.40 19.17 16.95
N GLU A 84 -0.71 18.67 17.47
CA GLU A 84 -0.86 18.35 18.88
C GLU A 84 -0.14 17.08 19.30
N LEU A 85 0.30 16.27 18.33
CA LEU A 85 0.98 15.02 18.60
C LEU A 85 2.49 15.21 18.59
N ALA A 86 3.16 14.57 19.55
CA ALA A 86 4.60 14.64 19.67
C ALA A 86 5.34 13.81 18.61
N GLN A 87 4.67 12.85 18.00
CA GLN A 87 5.26 11.98 16.99
C GLN A 87 5.56 12.76 15.73
N GLN A 88 6.74 12.51 15.14
CA GLN A 88 7.20 13.23 13.96
C GLN A 88 6.72 12.60 12.65
N GLY A 89 6.25 11.36 12.69
CA GLY A 89 5.75 10.66 11.52
C GLY A 89 4.36 10.11 11.72
N GLU A 90 3.65 9.88 10.63
CA GLU A 90 2.38 9.19 10.66
C GLU A 90 2.23 8.29 9.46
N ILE A 91 1.45 7.23 9.63
CA ILE A 91 1.08 6.35 8.52
C ILE A 91 -0.13 6.98 7.83
N TYR A 92 0.01 7.31 6.54
CA TYR A 92 -1.09 7.86 5.76
C TYR A 92 -1.97 6.78 5.19
N GLU A 93 -1.37 5.68 4.75
CA GLU A 93 -2.09 4.55 4.17
C GLU A 93 -1.45 3.26 4.64
N LEU A 94 -2.26 2.25 4.89
CA LEU A 94 -1.80 0.90 5.19
C LEU A 94 -2.79 -0.07 4.55
N TYR A 95 -2.34 -0.79 3.53
CA TYR A 95 -3.17 -1.73 2.81
C TYR A 95 -2.49 -3.09 2.71
N MET A 96 -3.28 -4.13 2.86
CA MET A 96 -2.84 -5.51 2.74
C MET A 96 -3.65 -6.21 1.65
N ARG A 97 -3.05 -7.18 0.98
CA ARG A 97 -3.81 -8.07 0.12
C ARG A 97 -4.91 -8.76 0.93
N PRO A 98 -6.09 -9.02 0.34
CA PRO A 98 -7.21 -9.61 1.10
C PRO A 98 -6.85 -10.89 1.84
N GLU A 99 -6.02 -11.77 1.27
CA GLU A 99 -5.63 -13.03 1.88
C GLU A 99 -4.77 -12.88 3.14
N TYR A 100 -4.24 -11.69 3.39
CA TYR A 100 -3.42 -11.41 4.58
C TYR A 100 -4.13 -10.52 5.60
N GLN A 101 -5.34 -10.06 5.31
CA GLN A 101 -6.08 -9.23 6.25
C GLN A 101 -6.51 -10.05 7.46
N GLY A 102 -6.38 -9.48 8.63
CA GLY A 102 -6.76 -10.14 9.87
C GLY A 102 -5.71 -11.07 10.47
N ILE A 103 -4.50 -11.05 9.96
CA ILE A 103 -3.38 -11.81 10.52
C ILE A 103 -2.75 -11.05 11.70
#